data_1d3982eeb76adde80c3544a099110448
#
_entry.id   1d3982eeb76adde80c3544a099110448
#
_cell.length_a   1.000
_cell.length_b   1.000
_cell.length_c   1.000
_cell.angle_alpha   90.00
_cell.angle_beta   90.00
_cell.angle_gamma   90.00
#
_symmetry.space_group_name_H-M   'P 1'
#
loop_
_entity.id
_entity.type
_entity.pdbx_description
1 polymer ?
#
loop_
_entity_poly.entity_id
_entity_poly.type
_entity_poly.pdbx_seq_one_letter_code
_entity_poly.pdbx_strand_id
1 'polypeptide(L)'
;MQLGMIGLGRMGGNIVRRLLRAGHVCVVYDANAQAVAALAALGAVAAGSLADLVGKLDQRPRAAWVMLPAGAVTEATVAALGGLMAPQDILIDGGNSNFKDDVRRAKELAGRGIRYMDVGTSGGVWGLERGYCLMIGGERAAFEFLDPIFAALAPGAGDIVRTEDRGTRDPRVEQGYLYAGPSGAGHFVKMIHNGIEYGMMQAFAEGFDILQSRGSDKLPEGERYDFDLADVAEVWRRGSVVTSWLLDLSASALAGDGTLEHFSGHVDDSGEGRWTIDAAVEQAVPADVLAAALFVRFRSRQSHTFAEKMLSAMRLGFGGHVETPKA
;
A
#
# COMPACT_ATOMS: atom_id res chain seq x y z
N MET A 1 -21.21 14.34 4.49
CA MET A 1 -20.16 15.35 4.21
C MET A 1 -19.90 15.40 2.71
N GLN A 2 -19.20 16.44 2.23
CA GLN A 2 -18.78 16.56 0.84
C GLN A 2 -17.27 16.41 0.72
N LEU A 3 -16.79 15.65 -0.29
CA LEU A 3 -15.38 15.41 -0.57
C LEU A 3 -15.09 15.53 -2.06
N GLY A 4 -14.03 16.27 -2.44
CA GLY A 4 -13.46 16.23 -3.78
C GLY A 4 -12.52 15.03 -3.92
N MET A 5 -12.63 14.24 -4.99
CA MET A 5 -11.71 13.15 -5.29
C MET A 5 -11.03 13.35 -6.63
N ILE A 6 -9.71 13.37 -6.64
CA ILE A 6 -8.86 13.50 -7.82
C ILE A 6 -8.09 12.21 -8.03
N GLY A 7 -8.22 11.61 -9.20
CA GLY A 7 -7.67 10.29 -9.50
C GLY A 7 -8.69 9.18 -9.20
N LEU A 8 -9.30 8.65 -10.26
CA LEU A 8 -10.43 7.72 -10.21
C LEU A 8 -10.03 6.31 -10.69
N GLY A 9 -8.76 5.98 -10.55
CA GLY A 9 -8.26 4.62 -10.75
C GLY A 9 -8.91 3.62 -9.78
N ARG A 10 -8.39 2.39 -9.72
CA ARG A 10 -8.98 1.33 -8.88
C ARG A 10 -9.22 1.76 -7.43
N MET A 11 -8.24 2.43 -6.81
CA MET A 11 -8.35 2.88 -5.41
C MET A 11 -9.32 4.04 -5.26
N GLY A 12 -9.08 5.16 -5.96
CA GLY A 12 -9.93 6.36 -5.84
C GLY A 12 -11.37 6.11 -6.24
N GLY A 13 -11.62 5.34 -7.31
CA GLY A 13 -12.95 4.95 -7.71
C GLY A 13 -13.67 4.10 -6.66
N ASN A 14 -12.98 3.19 -5.98
CA ASN A 14 -13.57 2.37 -4.93
C ASN A 14 -13.82 3.17 -3.64
N ILE A 15 -12.94 4.10 -3.30
CA ILE A 15 -13.14 5.05 -2.19
C ILE A 15 -14.43 5.88 -2.43
N VAL A 16 -14.60 6.44 -3.63
CA VAL A 16 -15.81 7.18 -4.00
C VAL A 16 -17.06 6.31 -3.86
N ARG A 17 -17.06 5.09 -4.41
CA ARG A 17 -18.20 4.17 -4.30
C ARG A 17 -18.57 3.88 -2.85
N ARG A 18 -17.58 3.65 -2.00
CA ARG A 18 -17.80 3.39 -0.58
C ARG A 18 -18.38 4.61 0.14
N LEU A 19 -17.87 5.81 -0.14
CA LEU A 19 -18.39 7.07 0.41
C LEU A 19 -19.83 7.37 -0.05
N LEU A 20 -20.16 7.13 -1.32
CA LEU A 20 -21.52 7.26 -1.84
C LEU A 20 -22.49 6.29 -1.14
N ARG A 21 -22.08 5.02 -0.92
CA ARG A 21 -22.87 4.05 -0.15
C ARG A 21 -23.12 4.50 1.28
N ALA A 22 -22.20 5.24 1.89
CA ALA A 22 -22.33 5.82 3.21
C ALA A 22 -23.08 7.16 3.25
N GLY A 23 -23.64 7.62 2.12
CA GLY A 23 -24.44 8.85 2.04
C GLY A 23 -23.62 10.14 1.96
N HIS A 24 -22.33 10.06 1.67
CA HIS A 24 -21.50 11.24 1.43
C HIS A 24 -21.65 11.74 -0.03
N VAL A 25 -21.41 13.02 -0.24
CA VAL A 25 -21.38 13.63 -1.58
C VAL A 25 -19.93 13.68 -2.08
N CYS A 26 -19.67 13.11 -3.25
CA CYS A 26 -18.36 13.13 -3.87
C CYS A 26 -18.37 13.97 -5.15
N VAL A 27 -17.49 14.98 -5.23
CA VAL A 27 -17.17 15.70 -6.47
C VAL A 27 -15.92 15.05 -7.06
N VAL A 28 -15.99 14.56 -8.30
CA VAL A 28 -14.96 13.68 -8.85
C VAL A 28 -14.32 14.25 -10.10
N TYR A 29 -12.99 14.13 -10.20
CA TYR A 29 -12.20 14.52 -11.36
C TYR A 29 -11.11 13.50 -11.67
N ASP A 30 -10.94 13.21 -12.94
CA ASP A 30 -9.84 12.41 -13.50
C ASP A 30 -9.54 12.92 -14.93
N ALA A 31 -8.31 12.74 -15.40
CA ALA A 31 -7.98 13.00 -16.80
C ALA A 31 -8.73 12.05 -17.76
N ASN A 32 -9.11 10.85 -17.27
CA ASN A 32 -9.96 9.92 -18.00
C ASN A 32 -11.45 10.26 -17.78
N ALA A 33 -12.05 10.91 -18.77
CA ALA A 33 -13.46 11.30 -18.74
C ALA A 33 -14.43 10.10 -18.58
N GLN A 34 -14.07 8.89 -19.02
CA GLN A 34 -14.89 7.68 -18.83
C GLN A 34 -14.96 7.28 -17.37
N ALA A 35 -13.86 7.40 -16.62
CA ALA A 35 -13.84 7.14 -15.18
C ALA A 35 -14.75 8.13 -14.42
N VAL A 36 -14.73 9.41 -14.81
CA VAL A 36 -15.63 10.44 -14.26
C VAL A 36 -17.10 10.10 -14.55
N ALA A 37 -17.43 9.79 -15.81
CA ALA A 37 -18.79 9.45 -16.22
C ALA A 37 -19.33 8.19 -15.50
N ALA A 38 -18.48 7.17 -15.31
CA ALA A 38 -18.86 5.96 -14.61
C ALA A 38 -19.25 6.20 -13.13
N LEU A 39 -18.55 7.10 -12.45
CA LEU A 39 -18.88 7.45 -11.06
C LEU A 39 -20.05 8.44 -10.98
N ALA A 40 -20.19 9.33 -11.94
CA ALA A 40 -21.37 10.22 -12.06
C ALA A 40 -22.66 9.41 -12.23
N ALA A 41 -22.64 8.34 -13.01
CA ALA A 41 -23.77 7.41 -13.14
C ALA A 41 -24.15 6.71 -11.80
N LEU A 42 -23.25 6.68 -10.82
CA LEU A 42 -23.48 6.17 -9.47
C LEU A 42 -23.86 7.26 -8.47
N GLY A 43 -24.02 8.51 -8.90
CA GLY A 43 -24.44 9.63 -8.05
C GLY A 43 -23.31 10.58 -7.62
N ALA A 44 -22.09 10.42 -8.11
CA ALA A 44 -21.05 11.42 -7.89
C ALA A 44 -21.29 12.67 -8.75
N VAL A 45 -20.81 13.81 -8.30
CA VAL A 45 -20.84 15.08 -9.05
C VAL A 45 -19.60 15.15 -9.94
N ALA A 46 -19.80 15.12 -11.26
CA ALA A 46 -18.70 15.20 -12.21
C ALA A 46 -18.08 16.60 -12.25
N ALA A 47 -16.76 16.69 -12.34
CA ALA A 47 -16.02 17.91 -12.58
C ALA A 47 -15.16 17.79 -13.84
N GLY A 48 -15.08 18.87 -14.63
CA GLY A 48 -14.31 18.93 -15.87
C GLY A 48 -12.87 19.41 -15.69
N SER A 49 -12.51 19.90 -14.49
CA SER A 49 -11.17 20.37 -14.15
C SER A 49 -10.99 20.44 -12.65
N LEU A 50 -9.74 20.64 -12.17
CA LEU A 50 -9.48 20.90 -10.75
C LEU A 50 -10.20 22.15 -10.24
N ALA A 51 -10.23 23.23 -11.05
CA ALA A 51 -10.96 24.46 -10.71
C ALA A 51 -12.47 24.23 -10.60
N ASP A 52 -13.05 23.45 -11.52
CA ASP A 52 -14.46 23.06 -11.50
C ASP A 52 -14.78 22.18 -10.28
N LEU A 53 -13.87 21.23 -9.92
CA LEU A 53 -14.01 20.41 -8.72
C LEU A 53 -14.05 21.29 -7.46
N VAL A 54 -13.07 22.19 -7.28
CA VAL A 54 -13.01 23.08 -6.12
C VAL A 54 -14.22 24.03 -6.10
N GLY A 55 -14.67 24.50 -7.27
CA GLY A 55 -15.86 25.36 -7.40
C GLY A 55 -17.17 24.68 -7.00
N LYS A 56 -17.26 23.35 -7.16
CA LYS A 56 -18.43 22.53 -6.80
C LYS A 56 -18.42 22.05 -5.35
N LEU A 57 -17.36 22.32 -4.58
CA LEU A 57 -17.29 22.02 -3.15
C LEU A 57 -17.91 23.17 -2.35
N ASP A 58 -19.15 23.00 -1.88
CA ASP A 58 -19.92 24.02 -1.17
C ASP A 58 -19.68 24.01 0.34
N GLN A 59 -19.35 22.83 0.91
CA GLN A 59 -19.05 22.68 2.35
C GLN A 59 -17.76 23.43 2.71
N ARG A 60 -17.74 24.05 3.90
CA ARG A 60 -16.55 24.72 4.43
C ARG A 60 -16.15 24.10 5.78
N PRO A 61 -14.85 23.85 6.03
CA PRO A 61 -13.78 23.92 5.03
C PRO A 61 -14.01 22.91 3.87
N ARG A 62 -13.55 23.22 2.69
CA ARG A 62 -13.51 22.26 1.56
C ARG A 62 -12.49 21.17 1.86
N ALA A 63 -12.77 19.96 1.39
CA ALA A 63 -11.81 18.86 1.46
C ALA A 63 -11.61 18.26 0.06
N ALA A 64 -10.36 18.13 -0.38
CA ALA A 64 -9.97 17.53 -1.65
C ALA A 64 -8.93 16.43 -1.42
N TRP A 65 -9.22 15.22 -1.91
CA TRP A 65 -8.40 14.04 -1.79
C TRP A 65 -7.73 13.71 -3.12
N VAL A 66 -6.42 13.69 -3.14
CA VAL A 66 -5.58 13.29 -4.29
C VAL A 66 -5.25 11.82 -4.14
N MET A 67 -5.62 11.00 -5.14
CA MET A 67 -5.37 9.56 -5.21
C MET A 67 -4.65 9.21 -6.51
N LEU A 68 -3.44 9.72 -6.65
CA LEU A 68 -2.60 9.63 -7.85
C LEU A 68 -1.29 8.87 -7.55
N PRO A 69 -0.61 8.36 -8.58
CA PRO A 69 0.74 7.80 -8.41
C PRO A 69 1.71 8.85 -7.83
N ALA A 70 2.56 8.42 -6.89
CA ALA A 70 3.57 9.27 -6.29
C ALA A 70 4.51 9.90 -7.35
N GLY A 71 5.06 11.07 -7.04
CA GLY A 71 6.00 11.79 -7.90
C GLY A 71 5.37 12.98 -8.64
N ALA A 72 5.82 13.25 -9.86
CA ALA A 72 5.55 14.50 -10.57
C ALA A 72 4.06 14.83 -10.75
N VAL A 73 3.21 13.82 -10.99
CA VAL A 73 1.77 14.06 -11.20
C VAL A 73 1.07 14.48 -9.91
N THR A 74 1.39 13.86 -8.80
CA THR A 74 0.88 14.26 -7.47
C THR A 74 1.41 15.64 -7.10
N GLU A 75 2.69 15.91 -7.32
CA GLU A 75 3.31 17.22 -7.06
C GLU A 75 2.60 18.35 -7.82
N ALA A 76 2.42 18.20 -9.13
CA ALA A 76 1.74 19.19 -9.96
C ALA A 76 0.27 19.39 -9.53
N THR A 77 -0.43 18.32 -9.16
CA THR A 77 -1.82 18.39 -8.71
C THR A 77 -1.95 19.10 -7.36
N VAL A 78 -1.10 18.79 -6.40
CA VAL A 78 -1.05 19.45 -5.08
C VAL A 78 -0.76 20.94 -5.23
N ALA A 79 0.22 21.31 -6.07
CA ALA A 79 0.56 22.69 -6.33
C ALA A 79 -0.60 23.46 -6.98
N ALA A 80 -1.29 22.86 -7.97
CA ALA A 80 -2.45 23.44 -8.63
C ALA A 80 -3.62 23.65 -7.66
N LEU A 81 -3.95 22.63 -6.84
CA LEU A 81 -4.99 22.74 -5.82
C LEU A 81 -4.65 23.80 -4.77
N GLY A 82 -3.39 23.90 -4.37
CA GLY A 82 -2.92 24.95 -3.48
C GLY A 82 -3.14 26.37 -4.01
N GLY A 83 -3.21 26.54 -5.33
CA GLY A 83 -3.58 27.81 -5.98
C GLY A 83 -5.09 28.08 -6.07
N LEU A 84 -5.92 27.04 -5.92
CA LEU A 84 -7.38 27.11 -6.09
C LEU A 84 -8.16 27.09 -4.76
N MET A 85 -7.57 26.48 -3.73
CA MET A 85 -8.19 26.34 -2.40
C MET A 85 -7.97 27.59 -1.56
N ALA A 86 -8.88 27.83 -0.61
CA ALA A 86 -8.86 28.97 0.30
C ALA A 86 -8.22 28.58 1.65
N PRO A 87 -7.82 29.58 2.47
CA PRO A 87 -7.40 29.33 3.84
C PRO A 87 -8.41 28.48 4.62
N GLN A 88 -7.93 27.57 5.44
CA GLN A 88 -8.65 26.55 6.20
C GLN A 88 -9.16 25.35 5.38
N ASP A 89 -9.17 25.39 4.05
CA ASP A 89 -9.50 24.21 3.25
C ASP A 89 -8.47 23.09 3.50
N ILE A 90 -8.87 21.85 3.28
CA ILE A 90 -8.08 20.65 3.60
C ILE A 90 -7.71 19.93 2.29
N LEU A 91 -6.42 19.76 2.05
CA LEU A 91 -5.88 18.99 0.95
C LEU A 91 -5.30 17.68 1.50
N ILE A 92 -5.73 16.55 0.95
CA ILE A 92 -5.37 15.20 1.39
C ILE A 92 -4.58 14.53 0.27
N ASP A 93 -3.39 14.02 0.57
CA ASP A 93 -2.69 13.03 -0.25
C ASP A 93 -2.96 11.63 0.30
N GLY A 94 -3.64 10.79 -0.48
CA GLY A 94 -3.93 9.40 -0.12
C GLY A 94 -3.22 8.39 -1.01
N GLY A 95 -2.29 8.86 -1.84
CA GLY A 95 -1.42 8.00 -2.65
C GLY A 95 -0.35 7.29 -1.81
N ASN A 96 0.55 6.58 -2.48
CA ASN A 96 1.74 6.03 -1.82
C ASN A 96 2.90 7.03 -1.93
N SER A 97 2.79 8.18 -1.29
CA SER A 97 3.80 9.23 -1.33
C SER A 97 4.91 9.02 -0.28
N ASN A 98 6.08 9.61 -0.55
CA ASN A 98 7.14 9.64 0.44
C ASN A 98 6.79 10.65 1.53
N PHE A 99 6.86 10.24 2.79
CA PHE A 99 6.53 11.09 3.94
C PHE A 99 7.34 12.40 4.01
N LYS A 100 8.56 12.44 3.44
CA LYS A 100 9.38 13.66 3.37
C LYS A 100 8.77 14.70 2.43
N ASP A 101 8.11 14.26 1.36
CA ASP A 101 7.36 15.15 0.48
C ASP A 101 6.13 15.72 1.19
N ASP A 102 5.46 14.94 2.02
CA ASP A 102 4.31 15.41 2.79
C ASP A 102 4.70 16.52 3.77
N VAL A 103 5.81 16.34 4.48
CA VAL A 103 6.34 17.36 5.40
C VAL A 103 6.65 18.67 4.64
N ARG A 104 7.26 18.57 3.45
CA ARG A 104 7.56 19.73 2.60
C ARG A 104 6.29 20.41 2.11
N ARG A 105 5.36 19.66 1.53
CA ARG A 105 4.07 20.17 1.01
C ARG A 105 3.21 20.80 2.09
N ALA A 106 3.16 20.18 3.28
CA ALA A 106 2.46 20.74 4.43
C ALA A 106 3.00 22.13 4.81
N LYS A 107 4.33 22.30 4.84
CA LYS A 107 4.98 23.58 5.14
C LYS A 107 4.67 24.64 4.07
N GLU A 108 4.70 24.27 2.79
CA GLU A 108 4.40 25.17 1.67
C GLU A 108 2.94 25.63 1.69
N LEU A 109 2.00 24.72 1.91
CA LEU A 109 0.57 24.99 1.94
C LEU A 109 0.12 25.75 3.20
N ALA A 110 0.80 25.54 4.33
CA ALA A 110 0.56 26.31 5.55
C ALA A 110 0.82 27.81 5.35
N GLY A 111 1.78 28.19 4.48
CA GLY A 111 2.01 29.58 4.10
C GLY A 111 0.82 30.26 3.38
N ARG A 112 -0.13 29.46 2.88
CA ARG A 112 -1.41 29.88 2.27
C ARG A 112 -2.61 29.62 3.19
N GLY A 113 -2.38 29.16 4.41
CA GLY A 113 -3.41 28.80 5.37
C GLY A 113 -4.18 27.52 5.02
N ILE A 114 -3.71 26.71 4.05
CA ILE A 114 -4.31 25.43 3.66
C ILE A 114 -3.75 24.34 4.56
N ARG A 115 -4.64 23.50 5.06
CA ARG A 115 -4.28 22.33 5.89
C ARG A 115 -3.95 21.15 5.00
N TYR A 116 -2.78 20.56 5.20
CA TYR A 116 -2.36 19.37 4.46
C TYR A 116 -2.44 18.13 5.34
N MET A 117 -2.95 17.04 4.77
CA MET A 117 -3.02 15.73 5.40
C MET A 117 -2.47 14.67 4.47
N ASP A 118 -1.82 13.68 5.05
CA ASP A 118 -1.36 12.46 4.38
C ASP A 118 -2.12 11.26 4.95
N VAL A 119 -2.63 10.42 4.05
CA VAL A 119 -3.47 9.27 4.45
C VAL A 119 -2.93 7.99 3.82
N GLY A 120 -2.12 7.28 4.57
CA GLY A 120 -1.70 5.92 4.23
C GLY A 120 -2.90 4.97 4.21
N THR A 121 -3.20 4.41 3.05
CA THR A 121 -4.37 3.57 2.81
C THR A 121 -3.96 2.13 2.51
N SER A 122 -4.38 1.18 3.34
CA SER A 122 -4.19 -0.25 3.12
C SER A 122 -5.52 -0.96 2.91
N GLY A 123 -5.57 -1.93 2.00
CA GLY A 123 -6.78 -2.68 1.63
C GLY A 123 -6.89 -2.96 0.14
N GLY A 124 -6.14 -2.24 -0.69
CA GLY A 124 -6.06 -2.45 -2.14
C GLY A 124 -7.43 -2.47 -2.82
N VAL A 125 -7.59 -3.33 -3.81
CA VAL A 125 -8.84 -3.47 -4.57
C VAL A 125 -10.01 -4.01 -3.73
N TRP A 126 -9.71 -4.71 -2.64
CA TRP A 126 -10.70 -5.31 -1.74
C TRP A 126 -11.32 -4.30 -0.76
N GLY A 127 -10.72 -3.11 -0.65
CA GLY A 127 -11.19 -2.07 0.27
C GLY A 127 -12.62 -1.58 0.00
N LEU A 128 -13.14 -1.77 -1.23
CA LEU A 128 -14.54 -1.45 -1.54
C LEU A 128 -15.50 -2.21 -0.62
N GLU A 129 -15.28 -3.49 -0.41
CA GLU A 129 -16.16 -4.34 0.40
C GLU A 129 -15.65 -4.49 1.84
N ARG A 130 -14.36 -4.68 2.03
CA ARG A 130 -13.74 -4.93 3.36
C ARG A 130 -13.47 -3.67 4.17
N GLY A 131 -13.46 -2.49 3.53
CA GLY A 131 -12.97 -1.25 4.13
C GLY A 131 -11.45 -1.09 4.01
N TYR A 132 -10.97 0.08 4.38
CA TYR A 132 -9.57 0.48 4.31
C TYR A 132 -9.00 0.71 5.70
N CYS A 133 -7.86 0.10 6.00
CA CYS A 133 -7.07 0.49 7.17
C CYS A 133 -6.37 1.83 6.85
N LEU A 134 -6.63 2.87 7.67
CA LEU A 134 -6.16 4.23 7.41
C LEU A 134 -5.19 4.71 8.50
N MET A 135 -4.04 5.21 8.06
CA MET A 135 -3.00 5.81 8.89
C MET A 135 -2.90 7.29 8.52
N ILE A 136 -3.32 8.19 9.41
CA ILE A 136 -3.63 9.58 9.05
C ILE A 136 -2.66 10.52 9.75
N GLY A 137 -1.92 11.30 8.96
CA GLY A 137 -1.08 12.40 9.39
C GLY A 137 -1.68 13.75 9.04
N GLY A 138 -1.39 14.77 9.84
CA GLY A 138 -1.84 16.13 9.59
C GLY A 138 -2.23 16.89 10.85
N GLU A 139 -2.92 18.00 10.67
CA GLU A 139 -3.45 18.78 11.79
C GLU A 139 -4.60 18.03 12.48
N ARG A 140 -4.54 17.92 13.80
CA ARG A 140 -5.55 17.18 14.60
C ARG A 140 -6.97 17.68 14.36
N ALA A 141 -7.17 18.99 14.24
CA ALA A 141 -8.50 19.56 13.99
C ALA A 141 -9.05 19.17 12.60
N ALA A 142 -8.19 19.01 11.59
CA ALA A 142 -8.58 18.54 10.27
C ALA A 142 -8.96 17.04 10.32
N PHE A 143 -8.20 16.23 11.06
CA PHE A 143 -8.54 14.83 11.30
C PHE A 143 -9.92 14.69 11.95
N GLU A 144 -10.19 15.45 13.00
CA GLU A 144 -11.48 15.40 13.71
C GLU A 144 -12.65 15.89 12.85
N PHE A 145 -12.42 16.91 12.01
CA PHE A 145 -13.41 17.37 11.05
C PHE A 145 -13.77 16.30 10.01
N LEU A 146 -12.77 15.54 9.52
CA LEU A 146 -12.96 14.51 8.50
C LEU A 146 -13.28 13.12 9.08
N ASP A 147 -13.42 12.99 10.38
CA ASP A 147 -13.73 11.74 11.07
C ASP A 147 -14.87 10.94 10.43
N PRO A 148 -16.02 11.56 10.02
CA PRO A 148 -17.08 10.80 9.34
C PRO A 148 -16.66 10.20 7.97
N ILE A 149 -15.72 10.81 7.27
CA ILE A 149 -15.15 10.28 6.02
C ILE A 149 -14.28 9.06 6.34
N PHE A 150 -13.39 9.17 7.32
CA PHE A 150 -12.50 8.07 7.70
C PHE A 150 -13.26 6.88 8.27
N ALA A 151 -14.26 7.13 9.12
CA ALA A 151 -15.14 6.10 9.64
C ALA A 151 -15.92 5.35 8.54
N ALA A 152 -16.42 6.07 7.52
CA ALA A 152 -17.10 5.47 6.38
C ALA A 152 -16.18 4.61 5.52
N LEU A 153 -14.91 4.96 5.43
CA LEU A 153 -13.89 4.22 4.67
C LEU A 153 -13.35 3.01 5.44
N ALA A 154 -13.27 3.09 6.75
CA ALA A 154 -12.70 2.06 7.60
C ALA A 154 -13.52 0.75 7.58
N PRO A 155 -12.91 -0.41 7.93
CA PRO A 155 -13.61 -1.70 7.97
C PRO A 155 -14.64 -1.78 9.11
N GLY A 156 -14.53 -0.95 10.15
CA GLY A 156 -15.28 -1.12 11.39
C GLY A 156 -14.63 -2.15 12.32
N ALA A 157 -15.23 -2.42 13.47
CA ALA A 157 -14.70 -3.36 14.46
C ALA A 157 -14.67 -4.81 13.95
N GLY A 158 -15.62 -5.19 13.07
CA GLY A 158 -15.72 -6.55 12.56
C GLY A 158 -15.83 -7.59 13.68
N ASP A 159 -15.35 -8.80 13.41
CA ASP A 159 -15.34 -9.95 14.34
C ASP A 159 -14.01 -10.09 15.10
N ILE A 160 -13.10 -9.11 14.99
CA ILE A 160 -11.80 -9.16 15.67
C ILE A 160 -12.00 -8.90 17.16
N VAL A 161 -11.58 -9.85 17.97
CA VAL A 161 -11.67 -9.74 19.44
C VAL A 161 -10.82 -8.54 19.87
N ARG A 162 -11.40 -7.72 20.73
CA ARG A 162 -10.72 -6.56 21.31
C ARG A 162 -9.48 -7.01 22.09
N THR A 163 -8.33 -6.37 21.81
CA THR A 163 -7.11 -6.60 22.59
C THR A 163 -7.33 -6.17 24.05
N GLU A 164 -6.94 -7.02 24.98
CA GLU A 164 -6.97 -6.70 26.41
C GLU A 164 -6.08 -5.48 26.73
N ASP A 165 -6.29 -4.86 27.86
CA ASP A 165 -5.52 -3.71 28.39
C ASP A 165 -5.48 -2.45 27.50
N ARG A 166 -6.36 -2.33 26.50
CA ARG A 166 -6.45 -1.09 25.73
C ARG A 166 -7.02 0.09 26.52
N GLY A 167 -7.74 -0.16 27.61
CA GLY A 167 -8.26 0.87 28.51
C GLY A 167 -9.07 1.96 27.80
N THR A 168 -8.68 3.23 28.02
CA THR A 168 -9.32 4.43 27.45
C THR A 168 -8.66 4.94 26.17
N ARG A 169 -7.94 4.09 25.42
CA ARG A 169 -7.32 4.47 24.15
C ARG A 169 -8.39 4.82 23.11
N ASP A 170 -7.98 5.61 22.10
CA ASP A 170 -8.88 6.04 21.03
C ASP A 170 -9.59 4.84 20.36
N PRO A 171 -10.94 4.74 20.42
CA PRO A 171 -11.67 3.61 19.88
C PRO A 171 -11.67 3.52 18.35
N ARG A 172 -11.30 4.60 17.65
CA ARG A 172 -11.17 4.63 16.19
C ARG A 172 -10.16 3.60 15.68
N VAL A 173 -9.12 3.34 16.46
CA VAL A 173 -8.09 2.35 16.13
C VAL A 173 -8.68 0.94 16.04
N GLU A 174 -9.68 0.64 16.87
CA GLU A 174 -10.39 -0.65 16.85
C GLU A 174 -11.36 -0.76 15.67
N GLN A 175 -11.63 0.36 14.98
CA GLN A 175 -12.42 0.40 13.75
C GLN A 175 -11.55 0.41 12.48
N GLY A 176 -10.22 0.44 12.63
CA GLY A 176 -9.27 0.33 11.52
C GLY A 176 -8.74 1.66 10.99
N TYR A 177 -8.83 2.77 11.76
CA TYR A 177 -8.17 4.02 11.39
C TYR A 177 -7.60 4.74 12.62
N LEU A 178 -6.48 5.43 12.42
CA LEU A 178 -5.81 6.15 13.50
C LEU A 178 -5.29 7.52 13.06
N TYR A 179 -5.22 8.45 14.01
CA TYR A 179 -4.40 9.64 13.91
C TYR A 179 -2.95 9.28 14.29
N ALA A 180 -2.06 9.25 13.29
CA ALA A 180 -0.67 8.85 13.48
C ALA A 180 0.21 9.99 14.01
N GLY A 181 -0.17 11.26 13.76
CA GLY A 181 0.63 12.42 14.17
C GLY A 181 0.56 13.59 13.18
N PRO A 182 1.54 14.52 13.19
CA PRO A 182 1.60 15.61 12.23
C PRO A 182 1.78 15.11 10.79
N SER A 183 1.71 16.02 9.81
CA SER A 183 1.88 15.69 8.40
C SER A 183 3.16 14.91 8.13
N GLY A 184 3.04 13.85 7.35
CA GLY A 184 4.07 12.84 7.07
C GLY A 184 3.96 11.59 7.97
N ALA A 185 3.32 11.68 9.13
CA ALA A 185 3.21 10.55 10.06
C ALA A 185 2.35 9.41 9.51
N GLY A 186 1.31 9.71 8.76
CA GLY A 186 0.44 8.71 8.15
C GLY A 186 1.17 7.86 7.11
N HIS A 187 1.80 8.53 6.13
CA HIS A 187 2.59 7.84 5.10
C HIS A 187 3.85 7.19 5.69
N PHE A 188 4.45 7.74 6.75
CA PHE A 188 5.54 7.05 7.43
C PHE A 188 5.10 5.70 8.01
N VAL A 189 3.98 5.66 8.75
CA VAL A 189 3.43 4.40 9.29
C VAL A 189 3.04 3.45 8.17
N LYS A 190 2.44 3.97 7.09
CA LYS A 190 2.08 3.16 5.92
C LYS A 190 3.29 2.57 5.20
N MET A 191 4.37 3.33 5.07
CA MET A 191 5.63 2.90 4.48
C MET A 191 6.23 1.72 5.26
N ILE A 192 6.27 1.82 6.59
CA ILE A 192 6.75 0.73 7.46
C ILE A 192 5.84 -0.51 7.35
N HIS A 193 4.51 -0.32 7.31
CA HIS A 193 3.57 -1.40 7.04
C HIS A 193 3.94 -2.15 5.75
N ASN A 194 4.22 -1.43 4.67
CA ASN A 194 4.61 -2.06 3.39
C ASN A 194 5.98 -2.75 3.47
N GLY A 195 6.93 -2.21 4.22
CA GLY A 195 8.20 -2.90 4.48
C GLY A 195 7.98 -4.25 5.17
N ILE A 196 7.13 -4.29 6.20
CA ILE A 196 6.75 -5.53 6.89
C ILE A 196 6.04 -6.49 5.91
N GLU A 197 5.13 -5.98 5.08
CA GLU A 197 4.44 -6.77 4.05
C GLU A 197 5.43 -7.46 3.10
N TYR A 198 6.48 -6.77 2.65
CA TYR A 198 7.55 -7.36 1.84
C TYR A 198 8.24 -8.53 2.54
N GLY A 199 8.57 -8.36 3.82
CA GLY A 199 9.19 -9.41 4.63
C GLY A 199 8.29 -10.64 4.79
N MET A 200 7.01 -10.43 5.08
CA MET A 200 6.02 -11.51 5.22
C MET A 200 5.81 -12.25 3.89
N MET A 201 5.67 -11.53 2.78
CA MET A 201 5.54 -12.13 1.45
C MET A 201 6.76 -12.97 1.11
N GLN A 202 7.97 -12.47 1.39
CA GLN A 202 9.21 -13.20 1.12
C GLN A 202 9.30 -14.47 1.97
N ALA A 203 8.95 -14.43 3.25
CA ALA A 203 8.96 -15.59 4.12
C ALA A 203 7.99 -16.68 3.64
N PHE A 204 6.78 -16.32 3.22
CA PHE A 204 5.84 -17.27 2.61
C PHE A 204 6.40 -17.86 1.32
N ALA A 205 6.92 -17.01 0.42
CA ALA A 205 7.46 -17.46 -0.87
C ALA A 205 8.59 -18.49 -0.68
N GLU A 206 9.55 -18.20 0.19
CA GLU A 206 10.66 -19.13 0.49
C GLU A 206 10.16 -20.41 1.14
N GLY A 207 9.21 -20.34 2.08
CA GLY A 207 8.64 -21.52 2.74
C GLY A 207 7.93 -22.44 1.74
N PHE A 208 7.10 -21.89 0.85
CA PHE A 208 6.43 -22.68 -0.19
C PHE A 208 7.39 -23.24 -1.23
N ASP A 209 8.45 -22.51 -1.60
CA ASP A 209 9.50 -23.01 -2.50
C ASP A 209 10.26 -24.20 -1.90
N ILE A 210 10.57 -24.17 -0.60
CA ILE A 210 11.17 -25.31 0.12
C ILE A 210 10.23 -26.52 0.10
N LEU A 211 8.93 -26.35 0.35
CA LEU A 211 7.95 -27.43 0.29
C LEU A 211 7.85 -28.04 -1.11
N GLN A 212 7.76 -27.19 -2.14
CA GLN A 212 7.71 -27.63 -3.54
C GLN A 212 8.96 -28.40 -3.93
N SER A 213 10.15 -27.91 -3.54
CA SER A 213 11.43 -28.52 -3.84
C SER A 213 11.62 -29.90 -3.18
N ARG A 214 10.79 -30.26 -2.21
CA ARG A 214 10.90 -31.54 -1.47
C ARG A 214 10.59 -32.77 -2.34
N GLY A 215 9.86 -32.60 -3.45
CA GLY A 215 9.62 -33.64 -4.46
C GLY A 215 10.79 -33.88 -5.44
N SER A 216 11.87 -33.12 -5.34
CA SER A 216 13.00 -33.17 -6.27
C SER A 216 13.71 -34.54 -6.32
N ASP A 217 14.03 -34.99 -7.54
CA ASP A 217 14.80 -36.22 -7.80
C ASP A 217 16.27 -36.14 -7.33
N LYS A 218 16.76 -34.96 -6.95
CA LYS A 218 18.06 -34.72 -6.31
C LYS A 218 18.12 -35.24 -4.87
N LEU A 219 16.97 -35.53 -4.25
CA LEU A 219 16.87 -36.04 -2.89
C LEU A 219 16.78 -37.58 -2.89
N PRO A 220 17.18 -38.26 -1.80
CA PRO A 220 16.94 -39.69 -1.63
C PRO A 220 15.44 -40.00 -1.74
N GLU A 221 15.09 -41.10 -2.41
CA GLU A 221 13.68 -41.48 -2.68
C GLU A 221 12.84 -41.52 -1.40
N GLY A 222 13.36 -42.10 -0.31
CA GLY A 222 12.64 -42.19 0.98
C GLY A 222 12.47 -40.86 1.74
N GLU A 223 13.04 -39.76 1.21
CA GLU A 223 12.94 -38.42 1.79
C GLU A 223 12.16 -37.43 0.90
N ARG A 224 11.62 -37.90 -0.22
CA ARG A 224 10.82 -37.09 -1.14
C ARG A 224 9.38 -37.05 -0.67
N TYR A 225 8.79 -35.88 -0.72
CA TYR A 225 7.37 -35.67 -0.44
C TYR A 225 6.79 -34.79 -1.55
N ASP A 226 5.69 -35.25 -2.11
CA ASP A 226 4.87 -34.49 -3.07
C ASP A 226 3.70 -33.87 -2.31
N PHE A 227 3.83 -32.58 -2.01
CA PHE A 227 2.85 -31.85 -1.22
C PHE A 227 1.85 -31.14 -2.14
N ASP A 228 0.56 -31.27 -1.85
CA ASP A 228 -0.43 -30.34 -2.36
C ASP A 228 -0.28 -29.00 -1.61
N LEU A 229 0.36 -28.02 -2.26
CA LEU A 229 0.64 -26.71 -1.65
C LEU A 229 -0.64 -25.92 -1.39
N ALA A 230 -1.70 -26.13 -2.19
CA ALA A 230 -2.99 -25.48 -1.96
C ALA A 230 -3.62 -25.98 -0.66
N ASP A 231 -3.57 -27.29 -0.40
CA ASP A 231 -4.07 -27.89 0.84
C ASP A 231 -3.22 -27.48 2.06
N VAL A 232 -1.89 -27.38 1.90
CA VAL A 232 -1.02 -26.87 2.95
C VAL A 232 -1.37 -25.42 3.30
N ALA A 233 -1.54 -24.56 2.30
CA ALA A 233 -1.94 -23.17 2.51
C ALA A 233 -3.34 -23.07 3.15
N GLU A 234 -4.29 -23.90 2.71
CA GLU A 234 -5.66 -23.93 3.24
C GLU A 234 -5.69 -24.35 4.72
N VAL A 235 -4.96 -25.39 5.11
CA VAL A 235 -4.94 -25.82 6.51
C VAL A 235 -4.26 -24.77 7.40
N TRP A 236 -3.20 -24.14 6.92
CA TRP A 236 -2.50 -23.10 7.71
C TRP A 236 -3.36 -21.86 7.93
N ARG A 237 -4.12 -21.42 6.94
CA ARG A 237 -5.00 -20.26 7.09
C ARG A 237 -6.18 -20.50 8.04
N ARG A 238 -6.51 -21.77 8.36
CA ARG A 238 -7.63 -22.15 9.24
C ARG A 238 -7.34 -22.07 10.73
N GLY A 239 -6.12 -21.78 11.15
CA GLY A 239 -5.85 -21.65 12.59
C GLY A 239 -4.40 -21.81 13.00
N SER A 240 -3.45 -21.80 12.07
CA SER A 240 -2.05 -21.79 12.42
C SER A 240 -1.60 -20.39 12.87
N VAL A 241 -0.46 -20.31 13.55
CA VAL A 241 0.12 -19.04 14.04
C VAL A 241 0.54 -18.09 12.89
N VAL A 242 0.70 -18.60 11.67
CA VAL A 242 1.04 -17.78 10.49
C VAL A 242 -0.19 -17.30 9.70
N THR A 243 -1.40 -17.49 10.23
CA THR A 243 -2.64 -17.01 9.64
C THR A 243 -2.56 -15.51 9.37
N SER A 244 -2.83 -15.13 8.12
CA SER A 244 -2.82 -13.74 7.69
C SER A 244 -3.58 -13.57 6.38
N TRP A 245 -3.98 -12.35 6.03
CA TRP A 245 -4.59 -12.11 4.73
C TRP A 245 -3.64 -12.42 3.56
N LEU A 246 -2.33 -12.23 3.73
CA LEU A 246 -1.35 -12.65 2.71
C LEU A 246 -1.38 -14.16 2.48
N LEU A 247 -1.56 -14.95 3.53
CA LEU A 247 -1.72 -16.40 3.40
C LEU A 247 -3.06 -16.78 2.72
N ASP A 248 -4.15 -16.06 2.99
CA ASP A 248 -5.42 -16.22 2.28
C ASP A 248 -5.26 -16.01 0.77
N LEU A 249 -4.50 -14.98 0.37
CA LEU A 249 -4.21 -14.70 -1.04
C LEU A 249 -3.31 -15.78 -1.64
N SER A 250 -2.33 -16.30 -0.90
CA SER A 250 -1.47 -17.40 -1.32
C SER A 250 -2.28 -18.68 -1.55
N ALA A 251 -3.17 -19.03 -0.63
CA ALA A 251 -4.05 -20.18 -0.77
C ALA A 251 -4.97 -20.06 -2.00
N SER A 252 -5.52 -18.86 -2.24
CA SER A 252 -6.35 -18.61 -3.42
C SER A 252 -5.56 -18.74 -4.73
N ALA A 253 -4.32 -18.26 -4.77
CA ALA A 253 -3.47 -18.37 -5.95
C ALA A 253 -3.12 -19.84 -6.25
N LEU A 254 -2.68 -20.60 -5.23
CA LEU A 254 -2.30 -22.00 -5.35
C LEU A 254 -3.49 -22.90 -5.70
N ALA A 255 -4.68 -22.60 -5.21
CA ALA A 255 -5.90 -23.32 -5.58
C ALA A 255 -6.29 -23.08 -7.06
N GLY A 256 -5.96 -21.91 -7.62
CA GLY A 256 -6.19 -21.61 -9.03
C GLY A 256 -5.12 -22.18 -9.97
N ASP A 257 -3.87 -22.19 -9.53
CA ASP A 257 -2.70 -22.70 -10.29
C ASP A 257 -1.63 -23.14 -9.30
N GLY A 258 -1.57 -24.45 -9.01
CA GLY A 258 -0.65 -25.03 -8.03
C GLY A 258 0.82 -24.90 -8.40
N THR A 259 1.14 -24.68 -9.68
CA THR A 259 2.52 -24.50 -10.19
C THR A 259 2.93 -23.06 -10.39
N LEU A 260 1.96 -22.13 -10.37
CA LEU A 260 2.12 -20.71 -10.64
C LEU A 260 2.79 -20.39 -11.98
N GLU A 261 2.60 -21.26 -13.00
CA GLU A 261 3.24 -21.14 -14.32
C GLU A 261 2.88 -19.87 -15.08
N HIS A 262 1.75 -19.24 -14.76
CA HIS A 262 1.34 -17.97 -15.37
C HIS A 262 2.14 -16.76 -14.86
N PHE A 263 2.99 -16.93 -13.85
CA PHE A 263 3.82 -15.86 -13.29
C PHE A 263 5.28 -16.03 -13.69
N SER A 264 5.88 -14.96 -14.18
CA SER A 264 7.29 -14.94 -14.63
C SER A 264 8.32 -14.89 -13.49
N GLY A 265 7.87 -14.63 -12.25
CA GLY A 265 8.75 -14.37 -11.12
C GLY A 265 9.40 -12.97 -11.09
N HIS A 266 9.04 -12.08 -12.04
CA HIS A 266 9.47 -10.67 -12.01
C HIS A 266 8.64 -9.90 -10.99
N VAL A 267 9.28 -9.34 -9.95
CA VAL A 267 8.59 -8.64 -8.86
C VAL A 267 9.07 -7.20 -8.77
N ASP A 268 8.15 -6.26 -9.05
CA ASP A 268 8.41 -4.83 -8.90
C ASP A 268 8.31 -4.37 -7.44
N ASP A 269 8.87 -3.21 -7.18
CA ASP A 269 8.65 -2.43 -5.96
C ASP A 269 8.07 -1.06 -6.31
N SER A 270 7.30 -0.48 -5.41
CA SER A 270 6.63 0.82 -5.57
C SER A 270 7.27 1.94 -4.73
N GLY A 271 8.47 1.68 -4.18
CA GLY A 271 9.29 2.66 -3.45
C GLY A 271 9.26 2.49 -1.93
N GLU A 272 8.15 2.06 -1.33
CA GLU A 272 7.98 2.03 0.13
C GLU A 272 9.00 1.11 0.83
N GLY A 273 9.36 -0.03 0.21
CA GLY A 273 10.40 -0.91 0.72
C GLY A 273 11.77 -0.22 0.78
N ARG A 274 12.09 0.61 -0.23
CA ARG A 274 13.33 1.41 -0.26
C ARG A 274 13.32 2.45 0.85
N TRP A 275 12.23 3.24 0.93
CA TRP A 275 12.11 4.29 1.95
C TRP A 275 12.10 3.73 3.38
N THR A 276 11.58 2.50 3.58
CA THR A 276 11.66 1.79 4.86
C THR A 276 13.12 1.49 5.24
N ILE A 277 13.93 1.02 4.29
CA ILE A 277 15.36 0.76 4.54
C ILE A 277 16.11 2.07 4.74
N ASP A 278 15.82 3.11 3.96
CA ASP A 278 16.42 4.44 4.15
C ASP A 278 16.12 4.98 5.56
N ALA A 279 14.90 4.83 6.04
CA ALA A 279 14.51 5.22 7.40
C ALA A 279 15.24 4.39 8.46
N ALA A 280 15.41 3.09 8.25
CA ALA A 280 16.16 2.23 9.16
C ALA A 280 17.63 2.68 9.26
N VAL A 281 18.26 3.02 8.13
CA VAL A 281 19.63 3.57 8.09
C VAL A 281 19.72 4.92 8.80
N GLU A 282 18.79 5.84 8.52
CA GLU A 282 18.74 7.17 9.17
C GLU A 282 18.59 7.07 10.69
N GLN A 283 17.89 6.05 11.19
CA GLN A 283 17.61 5.85 12.61
C GLN A 283 18.59 4.87 13.28
N ALA A 284 19.55 4.30 12.53
CA ALA A 284 20.45 3.26 12.97
C ALA A 284 19.72 2.02 13.56
N VAL A 285 18.60 1.64 12.95
CA VAL A 285 17.79 0.48 13.34
C VAL A 285 18.13 -0.70 12.43
N PRO A 286 18.49 -1.89 12.97
CA PRO A 286 18.68 -3.10 12.17
C PRO A 286 17.37 -3.50 11.44
N ALA A 287 17.46 -3.82 10.15
CA ALA A 287 16.31 -4.19 9.32
C ALA A 287 16.66 -5.32 8.34
N ASP A 288 17.36 -6.35 8.84
CA ASP A 288 17.94 -7.43 8.01
C ASP A 288 16.88 -8.14 7.15
N VAL A 289 15.76 -8.53 7.73
CA VAL A 289 14.67 -9.23 7.03
C VAL A 289 14.05 -8.35 5.94
N LEU A 290 13.79 -7.08 6.24
CA LEU A 290 13.17 -6.15 5.30
C LEU A 290 14.13 -5.81 4.15
N ALA A 291 15.41 -5.65 4.46
CA ALA A 291 16.46 -5.41 3.47
C ALA A 291 16.60 -6.63 2.53
N ALA A 292 16.65 -7.85 3.07
CA ALA A 292 16.71 -9.07 2.27
C ALA A 292 15.50 -9.18 1.33
N ALA A 293 14.29 -8.97 1.83
CA ALA A 293 13.07 -9.01 1.02
C ALA A 293 13.08 -7.99 -0.15
N LEU A 294 13.58 -6.77 0.10
CA LEU A 294 13.75 -5.76 -0.95
C LEU A 294 14.78 -6.20 -2.01
N PHE A 295 15.93 -6.73 -1.59
CA PHE A 295 16.98 -7.15 -2.51
C PHE A 295 16.59 -8.37 -3.35
N VAL A 296 15.76 -9.27 -2.84
CA VAL A 296 15.18 -10.37 -3.62
C VAL A 296 14.32 -9.82 -4.76
N ARG A 297 13.53 -8.77 -4.54
CA ARG A 297 12.79 -8.09 -5.63
C ARG A 297 13.73 -7.51 -6.68
N PHE A 298 14.85 -6.88 -6.28
CA PHE A 298 15.85 -6.41 -7.25
C PHE A 298 16.45 -7.57 -8.03
N ARG A 299 16.73 -8.67 -7.34
CA ARG A 299 17.28 -9.88 -7.94
C ARG A 299 16.33 -10.51 -8.96
N SER A 300 15.03 -10.54 -8.67
CA SER A 300 14.01 -11.14 -9.57
C SER A 300 13.97 -10.51 -10.97
N ARG A 301 14.52 -9.29 -11.13
CA ARG A 301 14.53 -8.53 -12.39
C ARG A 301 15.76 -8.75 -13.23
N GLN A 302 16.70 -9.59 -12.78
CA GLN A 302 17.99 -9.81 -13.41
C GLN A 302 18.26 -11.30 -13.60
N SER A 303 18.78 -11.72 -14.76
CA SER A 303 19.20 -13.10 -14.98
C SER A 303 20.50 -13.43 -14.24
N HIS A 304 21.57 -12.70 -14.55
CA HIS A 304 22.87 -12.80 -13.88
C HIS A 304 23.49 -11.42 -13.71
N THR A 305 23.87 -11.10 -12.47
CA THR A 305 24.51 -9.81 -12.16
C THR A 305 26.00 -9.82 -12.44
N PHE A 306 26.60 -8.64 -12.56
CA PHE A 306 28.05 -8.50 -12.64
C PHE A 306 28.75 -9.11 -11.42
N ALA A 307 28.14 -9.03 -10.24
CA ALA A 307 28.67 -9.62 -9.01
C ALA A 307 28.85 -11.15 -9.14
N GLU A 308 27.89 -11.86 -9.71
CA GLU A 308 27.98 -13.31 -9.94
C GLU A 308 29.05 -13.66 -10.94
N LYS A 309 29.17 -12.88 -12.01
CA LYS A 309 30.25 -13.03 -12.98
C LYS A 309 31.63 -12.80 -12.34
N MET A 310 31.74 -11.81 -11.44
CA MET A 310 32.96 -11.55 -10.69
C MET A 310 33.32 -12.70 -9.75
N LEU A 311 32.32 -13.31 -9.08
CA LEU A 311 32.51 -14.50 -8.24
C LEU A 311 33.08 -15.67 -9.07
N SER A 312 32.53 -15.94 -10.26
CA SER A 312 33.02 -16.96 -11.16
C SER A 312 34.45 -16.66 -11.61
N ALA A 313 34.75 -15.42 -11.99
CA ALA A 313 36.09 -15.01 -12.39
C ALA A 313 37.10 -15.18 -11.25
N MET A 314 36.75 -14.79 -10.02
CA MET A 314 37.63 -15.00 -8.87
C MET A 314 37.85 -16.48 -8.56
N ARG A 315 36.80 -17.32 -8.62
CA ARG A 315 36.96 -18.78 -8.46
C ARG A 315 37.87 -19.40 -9.51
N LEU A 316 37.76 -18.96 -10.74
CA LEU A 316 38.69 -19.37 -11.81
C LEU A 316 40.12 -18.91 -11.50
N GLY A 317 40.29 -17.65 -11.08
CA GLY A 317 41.61 -17.05 -10.85
C GLY A 317 42.40 -17.68 -9.71
N PHE A 318 41.77 -17.98 -8.58
CA PHE A 318 42.48 -18.54 -7.42
C PHE A 318 42.46 -20.08 -7.36
N GLY A 319 41.46 -20.74 -7.93
CA GLY A 319 41.24 -22.18 -7.76
C GLY A 319 41.14 -22.96 -9.07
N GLY A 320 41.26 -22.31 -10.25
CA GLY A 320 41.10 -22.96 -11.53
C GLY A 320 39.70 -23.55 -11.81
N HIS A 321 38.68 -23.13 -11.02
CA HIS A 321 37.31 -23.63 -11.16
C HIS A 321 36.64 -23.02 -12.41
N VAL A 322 36.48 -23.82 -13.44
CA VAL A 322 35.76 -23.44 -14.69
C VAL A 322 34.26 -23.52 -14.42
N GLU A 323 33.48 -22.57 -14.96
CA GLU A 323 32.01 -22.65 -14.90
C GLU A 323 31.52 -23.91 -15.63
N THR A 324 30.51 -24.56 -15.05
CA THR A 324 29.81 -25.64 -15.74
C THR A 324 29.11 -25.05 -16.97
N PRO A 325 29.24 -25.63 -18.16
CA PRO A 325 28.52 -25.16 -19.34
C PRO A 325 27.01 -25.10 -19.05
N LYS A 326 26.38 -24.05 -19.57
CA LYS A 326 24.90 -23.99 -19.52
C LYS A 326 24.34 -25.20 -20.26
N ALA A 327 23.48 -25.98 -19.60
CA ALA A 327 22.69 -27.03 -20.22
C ALA A 327 21.63 -26.43 -21.16
#